data_ee94a15a5703bcf90c8fe96ecef3f9fd
#
_entry.id   ee94a15a5703bcf90c8fe96ecef3f9fd
#
_cell.length_a   1.000
_cell.length_b   1.000
_cell.length_c   1.000
_cell.angle_alpha   90.00
_cell.angle_beta   90.00
_cell.angle_gamma   90.00
#
_symmetry.space_group_name_H-M   'P 1'
#
loop_
_entity.id
_entity.type
_entity.pdbx_description
1 polymer ?
#
loop_
_entity_poly.entity_id
_entity_poly.type
_entity_poly.pdbx_seq_one_letter_code
_entity_poly.pdbx_strand_id
1 'polypeptide(L)'
;MTLGLGFAMSVQAQAAQPEQGKEYKNLRQPQPTDTGKKIEVIEFFAYYCPHCYALEPILSEWAKKQGDRIVFKRYHVLNPGIESQFKLFNALDSLGKVEEYQSKAFDAYHQQRNRLMTDEQVAEFVSKTKLDKTTFFSAYNSFTVKMKLNRVQRMMADYEIESWPTIIVDGRLMTSPSMSVAGKGRVTEQQQNEALLPVLDWLVAKAQKEKSAAK
;
A
#
# COMPACT_ATOMS: atom_id res chain seq x y z
N MET A 1 17.65 30.21 -53.80
CA MET A 1 17.07 30.38 -52.46
C MET A 1 16.60 29.03 -51.98
N THR A 2 17.42 28.34 -51.18
CA THR A 2 17.11 27.03 -50.59
C THR A 2 16.81 27.22 -49.11
N LEU A 3 15.52 27.09 -48.72
CA LEU A 3 15.11 27.07 -47.32
C LEU A 3 15.47 25.70 -46.71
N GLY A 4 16.41 25.68 -45.80
CA GLY A 4 16.70 24.52 -44.95
C GLY A 4 15.70 24.45 -43.80
N LEU A 5 14.81 23.42 -43.78
CA LEU A 5 14.00 23.08 -42.61
C LEU A 5 14.90 22.40 -41.57
N GLY A 6 15.22 23.13 -40.51
CA GLY A 6 15.85 22.55 -39.34
C GLY A 6 14.85 21.72 -38.53
N PHE A 7 15.02 20.39 -38.49
CA PHE A 7 14.31 19.51 -37.57
C PHE A 7 14.89 19.68 -36.18
N ALA A 8 14.19 20.36 -35.29
CA ALA A 8 14.52 20.37 -33.86
C ALA A 8 14.10 19.02 -33.26
N MET A 9 15.08 18.14 -33.04
CA MET A 9 14.87 16.92 -32.22
C MET A 9 14.70 17.35 -30.75
N SER A 10 13.47 17.26 -30.25
CA SER A 10 13.21 17.37 -28.83
C SER A 10 13.79 16.14 -28.14
N VAL A 11 14.93 16.29 -27.47
CA VAL A 11 15.46 15.28 -26.53
C VAL A 11 14.55 15.29 -25.31
N GLN A 12 13.57 14.41 -25.28
CA GLN A 12 12.84 14.10 -24.06
C GLN A 12 13.83 13.42 -23.11
N ALA A 13 14.17 14.12 -22.04
CA ALA A 13 14.93 13.53 -20.95
C ALA A 13 14.14 12.35 -20.40
N GLN A 14 14.54 11.12 -20.73
CA GLN A 14 13.96 9.90 -20.22
C GLN A 14 14.28 9.86 -18.73
N ALA A 15 13.26 9.94 -17.87
CA ALA A 15 13.44 9.80 -16.43
C ALA A 15 14.24 8.52 -16.16
N ALA A 16 15.30 8.62 -15.34
CA ALA A 16 16.13 7.46 -15.01
C ALA A 16 15.23 6.33 -14.47
N GLN A 17 15.45 5.12 -14.98
CA GLN A 17 14.69 3.97 -14.52
C GLN A 17 15.08 3.63 -13.08
N PRO A 18 14.12 3.18 -12.24
CA PRO A 18 14.43 2.71 -10.89
C PRO A 18 15.47 1.59 -10.89
N GLU A 19 16.44 1.69 -10.00
CA GLU A 19 17.58 0.77 -9.88
C GLU A 19 17.34 -0.22 -8.74
N GLN A 20 17.59 -1.51 -9.02
CA GLN A 20 17.54 -2.55 -7.99
C GLN A 20 18.63 -2.32 -6.93
N GLY A 21 18.24 -2.43 -5.67
CA GLY A 21 19.12 -2.14 -4.53
C GLY A 21 19.09 -0.67 -4.10
N LYS A 22 18.37 0.20 -4.83
CA LYS A 22 18.13 1.60 -4.49
C LYS A 22 16.64 1.87 -4.35
N GLU A 23 15.92 2.18 -5.44
CA GLU A 23 14.52 2.52 -5.41
C GLU A 23 13.60 1.31 -5.20
N TYR A 24 14.10 0.09 -5.46
CA TYR A 24 13.41 -1.16 -5.14
C TYR A 24 14.39 -2.29 -4.86
N LYS A 25 13.93 -3.36 -4.23
CA LYS A 25 14.66 -4.63 -4.09
C LYS A 25 13.80 -5.81 -4.46
N ASN A 26 14.42 -6.91 -4.89
CA ASN A 26 13.74 -8.18 -5.00
C ASN A 26 13.65 -8.85 -3.62
N LEU A 27 12.51 -9.46 -3.31
CA LEU A 27 12.43 -10.41 -2.20
C LEU A 27 13.38 -11.57 -2.44
N ARG A 28 13.97 -12.11 -1.38
CA ARG A 28 14.80 -13.31 -1.46
C ARG A 28 14.03 -14.51 -2.00
N GLN A 29 12.76 -14.60 -1.62
CA GLN A 29 11.84 -15.63 -2.10
C GLN A 29 10.57 -14.98 -2.64
N PRO A 30 10.32 -15.04 -3.95
CA PRO A 30 9.06 -14.57 -4.53
C PRO A 30 7.86 -15.32 -3.94
N GLN A 31 6.80 -14.59 -3.66
CA GLN A 31 5.55 -15.13 -3.16
C GLN A 31 4.55 -15.33 -4.32
N PRO A 32 3.74 -16.39 -4.30
CA PRO A 32 2.77 -16.63 -5.35
C PRO A 32 1.68 -15.55 -5.35
N THR A 33 1.24 -15.14 -6.55
CA THR A 33 0.13 -14.22 -6.75
C THR A 33 -1.06 -14.94 -7.39
N ASP A 34 -2.26 -14.61 -6.93
CA ASP A 34 -3.53 -15.17 -7.43
C ASP A 34 -4.37 -14.09 -8.13
N THR A 35 -3.78 -13.39 -9.10
CA THR A 35 -4.43 -12.25 -9.76
C THR A 35 -4.56 -12.43 -11.29
N GLY A 36 -4.28 -13.62 -11.78
CA GLY A 36 -4.34 -13.92 -13.22
C GLY A 36 -3.43 -12.99 -14.03
N LYS A 37 -3.99 -12.24 -14.97
CA LYS A 37 -3.23 -11.29 -15.81
C LYS A 37 -2.91 -9.96 -15.12
N LYS A 38 -3.65 -9.60 -14.08
CA LYS A 38 -3.44 -8.35 -13.33
C LYS A 38 -2.20 -8.47 -12.45
N ILE A 39 -1.58 -7.34 -12.14
CA ILE A 39 -0.44 -7.29 -11.23
C ILE A 39 -0.93 -7.07 -9.81
N GLU A 40 -0.52 -7.92 -8.89
CA GLU A 40 -0.79 -7.72 -7.48
C GLU A 40 0.07 -6.58 -6.93
N VAL A 41 -0.54 -5.66 -6.21
CA VAL A 41 0.15 -4.62 -5.45
C VAL A 41 -0.36 -4.67 -4.03
N ILE A 42 0.54 -4.90 -3.09
CA ILE A 42 0.22 -5.03 -1.67
C ILE A 42 0.84 -3.87 -0.90
N GLU A 43 0.03 -3.20 -0.08
CA GLU A 43 0.51 -2.27 0.94
C GLU A 43 0.49 -2.95 2.31
N PHE A 44 1.63 -2.93 3.01
CA PHE A 44 1.72 -3.21 4.43
C PHE A 44 1.74 -1.89 5.21
N PHE A 45 0.77 -1.69 6.09
CA PHE A 45 0.54 -0.42 6.78
C PHE A 45 0.06 -0.61 8.21
N ALA A 46 0.00 0.50 8.98
CA ALA A 46 -0.65 0.54 10.29
C ALA A 46 -1.40 1.87 10.48
N TYR A 47 -2.56 1.85 11.13
CA TYR A 47 -3.31 3.08 11.42
C TYR A 47 -2.53 4.05 12.33
N TYR A 48 -1.70 3.56 13.23
CA TYR A 48 -0.89 4.42 14.10
C TYR A 48 0.32 5.06 13.40
N CYS A 49 0.67 4.62 12.19
CA CYS A 49 1.85 5.09 11.47
C CYS A 49 1.60 6.43 10.78
N PRO A 50 2.30 7.52 11.16
CA PRO A 50 2.10 8.83 10.54
C PRO A 50 2.52 8.84 9.07
N HIS A 51 3.52 8.07 8.68
CA HIS A 51 3.97 7.94 7.29
C HIS A 51 2.95 7.23 6.42
N CYS A 52 2.25 6.20 6.96
CA CYS A 52 1.14 5.56 6.26
C CYS A 52 -0.05 6.53 6.09
N TYR A 53 -0.33 7.32 7.13
CA TYR A 53 -1.37 8.35 7.06
C TYR A 53 -1.09 9.40 5.98
N ALA A 54 0.15 9.89 5.91
CA ALA A 54 0.56 10.86 4.89
C ALA A 54 0.54 10.28 3.46
N LEU A 55 0.80 8.98 3.31
CA LEU A 55 0.80 8.30 2.01
C LEU A 55 -0.62 7.96 1.53
N GLU A 56 -1.56 7.67 2.44
CA GLU A 56 -2.90 7.10 2.13
C GLU A 56 -3.64 7.83 0.99
N PRO A 57 -3.83 9.18 1.00
CA PRO A 57 -4.58 9.85 -0.05
C PRO A 57 -3.91 9.70 -1.43
N ILE A 58 -2.57 9.76 -1.46
CA ILE A 58 -1.78 9.69 -2.69
C ILE A 58 -1.81 8.27 -3.27
N LEU A 59 -1.61 7.27 -2.44
CA LEU A 59 -1.58 5.86 -2.85
C LEU A 59 -2.98 5.37 -3.26
N SER A 60 -4.02 5.76 -2.54
CA SER A 60 -5.42 5.44 -2.88
C SER A 60 -5.81 6.01 -4.23
N GLU A 61 -5.45 7.27 -4.52
CA GLU A 61 -5.72 7.88 -5.82
C GLU A 61 -4.93 7.19 -6.93
N TRP A 62 -3.65 6.89 -6.69
CA TRP A 62 -2.82 6.14 -7.64
C TRP A 62 -3.43 4.77 -7.95
N ALA A 63 -3.84 4.01 -6.94
CA ALA A 63 -4.42 2.68 -7.11
C ALA A 63 -5.72 2.75 -7.95
N LYS A 64 -6.58 3.74 -7.71
CA LYS A 64 -7.79 3.97 -8.52
C LYS A 64 -7.46 4.25 -9.99
N LYS A 65 -6.43 5.05 -10.26
CA LYS A 65 -5.97 5.36 -11.63
C LYS A 65 -5.43 4.13 -12.37
N GLN A 66 -4.88 3.14 -11.66
CA GLN A 66 -4.42 1.89 -12.27
C GLN A 66 -5.57 1.04 -12.83
N GLY A 67 -6.77 1.14 -12.29
CA GLY A 67 -7.96 0.43 -12.76
C GLY A 67 -7.72 -1.08 -12.85
N ASP A 68 -8.01 -1.65 -14.01
CA ASP A 68 -7.91 -3.10 -14.26
C ASP A 68 -6.48 -3.64 -14.44
N ARG A 69 -5.47 -2.79 -14.41
CA ARG A 69 -4.06 -3.22 -14.53
C ARG A 69 -3.57 -3.96 -13.30
N ILE A 70 -4.09 -3.61 -12.13
CA ILE A 70 -3.65 -4.14 -10.84
C ILE A 70 -4.79 -4.76 -10.03
N VAL A 71 -4.41 -5.55 -9.04
CA VAL A 71 -5.23 -5.89 -7.88
C VAL A 71 -4.54 -5.29 -6.67
N PHE A 72 -5.11 -4.21 -6.13
CA PHE A 72 -4.56 -3.54 -4.97
C PHE A 72 -5.11 -4.17 -3.69
N LYS A 73 -4.20 -4.56 -2.78
CA LYS A 73 -4.52 -5.17 -1.49
C LYS A 73 -3.82 -4.41 -0.38
N ARG A 74 -4.42 -4.38 0.81
CA ARG A 74 -3.82 -3.82 2.01
C ARG A 74 -3.76 -4.89 3.10
N TYR A 75 -2.69 -4.85 3.88
CA TYR A 75 -2.56 -5.63 5.09
C TYR A 75 -2.11 -4.74 6.24
N HIS A 76 -2.97 -4.64 7.26
CA HIS A 76 -2.56 -4.00 8.50
C HIS A 76 -1.51 -4.88 9.18
N VAL A 77 -0.32 -4.33 9.46
CA VAL A 77 0.74 -5.08 10.14
C VAL A 77 0.33 -5.43 11.57
N LEU A 78 0.90 -6.50 12.09
CA LEU A 78 0.71 -6.89 13.47
C LEU A 78 1.89 -6.42 14.32
N ASN A 79 1.58 -5.69 15.40
CA ASN A 79 2.53 -5.30 16.42
C ASN A 79 1.89 -5.52 17.80
N PRO A 80 2.62 -5.99 18.82
CA PRO A 80 2.06 -6.19 20.17
C PRO A 80 1.35 -4.93 20.69
N GLY A 81 0.14 -5.11 21.24
CA GLY A 81 -0.65 -4.01 21.83
C GLY A 81 -1.51 -3.22 20.85
N ILE A 82 -1.57 -3.60 19.57
CA ILE A 82 -2.42 -2.94 18.56
C ILE A 82 -3.40 -3.89 17.87
N GLU A 83 -3.74 -5.01 18.50
CA GLU A 83 -4.65 -6.00 17.92
C GLU A 83 -6.02 -5.39 17.56
N SER A 84 -6.49 -4.38 18.32
CA SER A 84 -7.76 -3.70 18.01
C SER A 84 -7.74 -2.99 16.67
N GLN A 85 -6.63 -2.35 16.28
CA GLN A 85 -6.48 -1.74 14.96
C GLN A 85 -6.46 -2.79 13.85
N PHE A 86 -5.73 -3.89 14.08
CA PHE A 86 -5.72 -5.03 13.15
C PHE A 86 -7.13 -5.63 12.95
N LYS A 87 -7.85 -5.85 14.05
CA LYS A 87 -9.23 -6.36 14.01
C LYS A 87 -10.17 -5.38 13.29
N LEU A 88 -10.03 -4.08 13.55
CA LEU A 88 -10.80 -3.03 12.87
C LEU A 88 -10.63 -3.11 11.35
N PHE A 89 -9.37 -3.09 10.88
CA PHE A 89 -9.09 -3.19 9.44
C PHE A 89 -9.70 -4.46 8.84
N ASN A 90 -9.48 -5.61 9.47
CA ASN A 90 -9.94 -6.89 8.94
C ASN A 90 -11.46 -7.09 9.02
N ALA A 91 -12.14 -6.43 9.96
CA ALA A 91 -13.60 -6.36 9.98
C ALA A 91 -14.12 -5.53 8.79
N LEU A 92 -13.54 -4.34 8.57
CA LEU A 92 -13.87 -3.51 7.41
C LEU A 92 -13.63 -4.24 6.08
N ASP A 93 -12.49 -4.94 5.96
CA ASP A 93 -12.15 -5.75 4.80
C ASP A 93 -13.17 -6.87 4.56
N SER A 94 -13.54 -7.60 5.61
CA SER A 94 -14.53 -8.68 5.52
C SER A 94 -15.92 -8.19 5.13
N LEU A 95 -16.25 -6.94 5.43
CA LEU A 95 -17.50 -6.28 5.08
C LEU A 95 -17.46 -5.53 3.74
N GLY A 96 -16.31 -5.52 3.04
CA GLY A 96 -16.11 -4.73 1.81
C GLY A 96 -16.19 -3.22 2.05
N LYS A 97 -15.79 -2.74 3.24
CA LYS A 97 -15.93 -1.36 3.68
C LYS A 97 -14.61 -0.60 3.81
N VAL A 98 -13.48 -1.19 3.39
CA VAL A 98 -12.17 -0.54 3.51
C VAL A 98 -12.16 0.80 2.78
N GLU A 99 -12.56 0.85 1.50
CA GLU A 99 -12.54 2.09 0.71
C GLU A 99 -13.36 3.24 1.31
N GLU A 100 -14.44 2.92 2.04
CA GLU A 100 -15.30 3.93 2.67
C GLU A 100 -14.75 4.43 4.01
N TYR A 101 -13.99 3.58 4.73
CA TYR A 101 -13.62 3.85 6.12
C TYR A 101 -12.11 3.93 6.38
N GLN A 102 -11.25 3.61 5.41
CA GLN A 102 -9.79 3.63 5.58
C GLN A 102 -9.29 5.00 6.06
N SER A 103 -9.58 6.07 5.32
CA SER A 103 -9.17 7.43 5.68
C SER A 103 -9.79 7.87 7.01
N LYS A 104 -11.05 7.50 7.28
CA LYS A 104 -11.71 7.83 8.56
C LYS A 104 -11.05 7.17 9.77
N ALA A 105 -10.56 5.94 9.61
CA ALA A 105 -9.82 5.25 10.67
C ALA A 105 -8.45 5.90 10.92
N PHE A 106 -7.75 6.31 9.87
CA PHE A 106 -6.55 7.13 10.00
C PHE A 106 -6.84 8.48 10.70
N ASP A 107 -7.90 9.19 10.29
CA ASP A 107 -8.30 10.47 10.90
C ASP A 107 -8.68 10.30 12.37
N ALA A 108 -9.34 9.21 12.74
CA ALA A 108 -9.66 8.91 14.13
C ALA A 108 -8.38 8.89 14.99
N TYR A 109 -7.34 8.21 14.49
CA TYR A 109 -6.07 8.12 15.20
C TYR A 109 -5.30 9.46 15.21
N HIS A 110 -5.09 10.06 14.02
CA HIS A 110 -4.16 11.16 13.85
C HIS A 110 -4.76 12.55 14.12
N GLN A 111 -6.09 12.72 13.93
CA GLN A 111 -6.77 14.01 14.06
C GLN A 111 -7.72 14.06 15.28
N GLN A 112 -8.42 12.95 15.58
CA GLN A 112 -9.51 12.94 16.55
C GLN A 112 -9.10 12.41 17.93
N ARG A 113 -7.81 12.12 18.15
CA ARG A 113 -7.24 11.58 19.40
C ARG A 113 -7.83 10.23 19.84
N ASN A 114 -8.54 9.52 18.96
CA ASN A 114 -8.99 8.15 19.20
C ASN A 114 -7.93 7.18 18.66
N ARG A 115 -7.12 6.62 19.54
CA ARG A 115 -5.98 5.78 19.14
C ARG A 115 -6.37 4.39 18.64
N LEU A 116 -7.64 4.00 18.72
CA LEU A 116 -8.11 2.70 18.24
C LEU A 116 -7.34 1.50 18.86
N MET A 117 -6.80 1.68 20.07
CA MET A 117 -5.94 0.71 20.73
C MET A 117 -6.71 -0.28 21.62
N THR A 118 -7.98 0.02 21.90
CA THR A 118 -8.88 -0.83 22.70
C THR A 118 -10.19 -1.07 21.96
N ASP A 119 -10.91 -2.13 22.37
CA ASP A 119 -12.22 -2.45 21.79
C ASP A 119 -13.24 -1.32 22.05
N GLU A 120 -13.14 -0.59 23.19
CA GLU A 120 -13.97 0.57 23.50
C GLU A 120 -13.69 1.75 22.55
N GLN A 121 -12.42 2.01 22.24
CA GLN A 121 -12.04 3.06 21.28
C GLN A 121 -12.53 2.73 19.86
N VAL A 122 -12.47 1.45 19.47
CA VAL A 122 -13.06 0.99 18.21
C VAL A 122 -14.58 1.13 18.24
N ALA A 123 -15.24 0.82 19.36
CA ALA A 123 -16.69 1.01 19.50
C ALA A 123 -17.09 2.49 19.43
N GLU A 124 -16.30 3.39 20.01
CA GLU A 124 -16.48 4.82 19.87
C GLU A 124 -16.36 5.27 18.41
N PHE A 125 -15.32 4.81 17.70
CA PHE A 125 -15.16 5.07 16.25
C PHE A 125 -16.38 4.60 15.46
N VAL A 126 -16.79 3.35 15.63
CA VAL A 126 -17.95 2.78 14.92
C VAL A 126 -19.23 3.56 15.21
N SER A 127 -19.42 4.05 16.47
CA SER A 127 -20.60 4.82 16.85
C SER A 127 -20.75 6.15 16.11
N LYS A 128 -19.65 6.70 15.58
CA LYS A 128 -19.61 7.94 14.79
C LYS A 128 -19.74 7.70 13.29
N THR A 129 -19.97 6.46 12.88
CA THR A 129 -20.08 6.05 11.48
C THR A 129 -21.50 5.55 11.13
N LYS A 130 -21.73 5.23 9.86
CA LYS A 130 -22.96 4.58 9.38
C LYS A 130 -22.86 3.05 9.38
N LEU A 131 -21.82 2.48 9.98
CA LEU A 131 -21.69 1.02 10.12
C LEU A 131 -22.75 0.48 11.07
N ASP A 132 -23.42 -0.58 10.67
CA ASP A 132 -24.27 -1.33 11.61
C ASP A 132 -23.40 -2.00 12.67
N LYS A 133 -23.61 -1.61 13.93
CA LYS A 133 -22.77 -2.05 15.05
C LYS A 133 -22.77 -3.56 15.22
N THR A 134 -23.93 -4.19 15.10
CA THR A 134 -24.09 -5.62 15.31
C THR A 134 -23.31 -6.40 14.25
N THR A 135 -23.51 -6.04 12.98
CA THR A 135 -22.78 -6.64 11.84
C THR A 135 -21.28 -6.40 11.95
N PHE A 136 -20.86 -5.16 12.29
CA PHE A 136 -19.45 -4.84 12.43
C PHE A 136 -18.79 -5.67 13.53
N PHE A 137 -19.34 -5.71 14.75
CA PHE A 137 -18.73 -6.45 15.86
C PHE A 137 -18.82 -7.96 15.70
N SER A 138 -19.80 -8.47 14.98
CA SER A 138 -19.83 -9.87 14.54
C SER A 138 -18.62 -10.20 13.67
N ALA A 139 -18.31 -9.35 12.68
CA ALA A 139 -17.12 -9.50 11.86
C ALA A 139 -15.82 -9.32 12.67
N TYR A 140 -15.74 -8.26 13.48
CA TYR A 140 -14.58 -7.90 14.31
C TYR A 140 -14.15 -9.01 15.28
N ASN A 141 -15.11 -9.74 15.86
CA ASN A 141 -14.88 -10.84 16.79
C ASN A 141 -14.92 -12.22 16.13
N SER A 142 -15.03 -12.27 14.79
CA SER A 142 -15.17 -13.53 14.07
C SER A 142 -13.90 -14.39 14.14
N PHE A 143 -14.07 -15.69 14.01
CA PHE A 143 -12.98 -16.64 13.86
C PHE A 143 -12.10 -16.31 12.63
N THR A 144 -12.72 -15.84 11.54
CA THR A 144 -12.02 -15.42 10.32
C THR A 144 -11.00 -14.32 10.60
N VAL A 145 -11.36 -13.28 11.37
CA VAL A 145 -10.44 -12.20 11.76
C VAL A 145 -9.30 -12.74 12.64
N LYS A 146 -9.59 -13.65 13.56
CA LYS A 146 -8.56 -14.32 14.37
C LYS A 146 -7.57 -15.13 13.52
N MET A 147 -8.06 -15.85 12.51
CA MET A 147 -7.20 -16.60 11.59
C MET A 147 -6.33 -15.70 10.72
N LYS A 148 -6.85 -14.53 10.31
CA LYS A 148 -6.08 -13.52 9.58
C LYS A 148 -4.87 -12.99 10.38
N LEU A 149 -4.95 -12.96 11.71
CA LEU A 149 -3.87 -12.55 12.59
C LEU A 149 -2.64 -13.46 12.43
N ASN A 150 -2.82 -14.78 12.51
CA ASN A 150 -1.74 -15.73 12.28
C ASN A 150 -1.20 -15.69 10.84
N ARG A 151 -2.07 -15.42 9.89
CA ARG A 151 -1.69 -15.31 8.47
C ARG A 151 -0.82 -14.08 8.23
N VAL A 152 -1.21 -12.89 8.70
CA VAL A 152 -0.43 -11.66 8.47
C VAL A 152 0.94 -11.74 9.13
N GLN A 153 1.04 -12.38 10.28
CA GLN A 153 2.34 -12.60 10.96
C GLN A 153 3.31 -13.41 10.09
N ARG A 154 2.81 -14.49 9.46
CA ARG A 154 3.61 -15.26 8.49
C ARG A 154 3.93 -14.43 7.24
N MET A 155 2.92 -13.72 6.69
CA MET A 155 3.13 -12.86 5.53
C MET A 155 4.19 -11.79 5.79
N MET A 156 4.22 -11.16 6.96
CA MET A 156 5.26 -10.18 7.29
C MET A 156 6.66 -10.80 7.23
N ALA A 157 6.82 -12.05 7.67
CA ALA A 157 8.10 -12.77 7.56
C ALA A 157 8.42 -13.14 6.09
N ASP A 158 7.45 -13.73 5.36
CA ASP A 158 7.62 -14.19 3.97
C ASP A 158 7.93 -13.02 3.01
N TYR A 159 7.34 -11.85 3.26
CA TYR A 159 7.57 -10.62 2.49
C TYR A 159 8.68 -9.73 3.06
N GLU A 160 9.41 -10.19 4.08
CA GLU A 160 10.53 -9.44 4.69
C GLU A 160 10.12 -8.03 5.18
N ILE A 161 8.91 -7.92 5.79
CA ILE A 161 8.36 -6.64 6.22
C ILE A 161 8.97 -6.23 7.57
N GLU A 162 9.86 -5.25 7.56
CA GLU A 162 10.55 -4.72 8.75
C GLU A 162 10.12 -3.28 9.07
N SER A 163 9.47 -2.60 8.12
CA SER A 163 9.00 -1.23 8.26
C SER A 163 7.74 -1.00 7.42
N TRP A 164 7.02 0.08 7.72
CA TRP A 164 5.83 0.50 6.98
C TRP A 164 5.72 2.02 6.85
N PRO A 165 5.15 2.51 5.75
CA PRO A 165 4.54 1.74 4.66
C PRO A 165 5.58 1.01 3.80
N THR A 166 5.30 -0.24 3.44
CA THR A 166 6.06 -1.02 2.45
C THR A 166 5.11 -1.52 1.37
N ILE A 167 5.53 -1.40 0.12
CA ILE A 167 4.74 -1.82 -1.04
C ILE A 167 5.44 -3.00 -1.72
N ILE A 168 4.66 -4.06 -2.00
CA ILE A 168 5.12 -5.22 -2.76
C ILE A 168 4.37 -5.26 -4.10
N VAL A 169 5.10 -5.40 -5.18
CA VAL A 169 4.55 -5.55 -6.53
C VAL A 169 4.84 -6.95 -7.04
N ASP A 170 3.79 -7.62 -7.53
CA ASP A 170 3.83 -8.97 -8.14
C ASP A 170 4.50 -10.02 -7.24
N GLY A 171 4.26 -9.93 -5.92
CA GLY A 171 4.78 -10.88 -4.92
C GLY A 171 6.30 -10.90 -4.76
N ARG A 172 7.07 -9.98 -5.38
CA ARG A 172 8.54 -10.10 -5.45
C ARG A 172 9.32 -8.79 -5.48
N LEU A 173 8.72 -7.68 -5.89
CA LEU A 173 9.39 -6.39 -5.99
C LEU A 173 8.95 -5.51 -4.82
N MET A 174 9.87 -5.21 -3.92
CA MET A 174 9.61 -4.39 -2.73
C MET A 174 10.09 -2.95 -2.97
N THR A 175 9.29 -1.99 -2.57
CA THR A 175 9.65 -0.57 -2.50
C THR A 175 8.95 0.12 -1.33
N SER A 176 9.34 1.36 -1.05
CA SER A 176 8.73 2.23 -0.04
C SER A 176 8.96 3.70 -0.40
N PRO A 177 8.28 4.67 0.23
CA PRO A 177 8.58 6.09 0.04
C PRO A 177 10.05 6.44 0.28
N SER A 178 10.67 5.89 1.31
CA SER A 178 12.09 6.13 1.61
C SER A 178 13.02 5.52 0.57
N MET A 179 12.71 4.34 0.04
CA MET A 179 13.50 3.71 -1.02
C MET A 179 13.42 4.51 -2.33
N SER A 180 12.27 5.04 -2.68
CA SER A 180 12.07 5.78 -3.94
C SER A 180 12.91 7.07 -4.07
N VAL A 181 13.52 7.50 -2.98
CA VAL A 181 14.44 8.65 -2.94
C VAL A 181 15.85 8.26 -2.52
N ALA A 182 16.22 6.98 -2.59
CA ALA A 182 17.54 6.49 -2.23
C ALA A 182 18.64 7.23 -3.04
N GLY A 183 19.66 7.70 -2.36
CA GLY A 183 20.74 8.49 -2.97
C GLY A 183 20.41 9.96 -3.28
N LYS A 184 19.17 10.40 -3.08
CA LYS A 184 18.79 11.82 -3.15
C LYS A 184 18.99 12.47 -1.77
N GLY A 185 19.71 13.53 -1.65
CA GLY A 185 20.00 14.21 -0.39
C GLY A 185 18.78 14.38 0.54
N ARG A 186 18.73 15.41 1.36
CA ARG A 186 17.59 15.63 2.26
C ARG A 186 16.32 15.95 1.45
N VAL A 187 15.28 15.13 1.62
CA VAL A 187 13.96 15.28 0.99
C VAL A 187 12.87 15.33 2.05
N THR A 188 11.76 16.02 1.75
CA THR A 188 10.58 16.05 2.64
C THR A 188 9.78 14.74 2.50
N GLU A 189 8.91 14.45 3.47
CA GLU A 189 8.00 13.30 3.39
C GLU A 189 7.08 13.37 2.16
N GLN A 190 6.56 14.54 1.84
CA GLN A 190 5.76 14.74 0.64
C GLN A 190 6.54 14.37 -0.62
N GLN A 191 7.81 14.81 -0.75
CA GLN A 191 8.67 14.45 -1.88
C GLN A 191 8.93 12.94 -1.96
N GLN A 192 9.06 12.25 -0.82
CA GLN A 192 9.20 10.78 -0.80
C GLN A 192 7.93 10.10 -1.32
N ASN A 193 6.77 10.53 -0.85
CA ASN A 193 5.47 9.98 -1.26
C ASN A 193 5.21 10.21 -2.75
N GLU A 194 5.49 11.40 -3.26
CA GLU A 194 5.37 11.73 -4.69
C GLU A 194 6.35 10.93 -5.56
N ALA A 195 7.60 10.74 -5.09
CA ALA A 195 8.62 9.97 -5.80
C ALA A 195 8.29 8.47 -5.87
N LEU A 196 7.49 7.95 -4.95
CA LEU A 196 7.05 6.55 -4.97
C LEU A 196 6.20 6.23 -6.20
N LEU A 197 5.33 7.14 -6.63
CA LEU A 197 4.36 6.84 -7.69
C LEU A 197 5.00 6.44 -9.03
N PRO A 198 5.97 7.19 -9.59
CA PRO A 198 6.64 6.76 -10.81
C PRO A 198 7.44 5.46 -10.63
N VAL A 199 7.94 5.17 -9.42
CA VAL A 199 8.58 3.87 -9.14
C VAL A 199 7.55 2.75 -9.22
N LEU A 200 6.36 2.92 -8.62
CA LEU A 200 5.26 1.96 -8.71
C LEU A 200 4.79 1.75 -10.14
N ASP A 201 4.63 2.80 -10.93
CA ASP A 201 4.25 2.71 -12.34
C ASP A 201 5.25 1.87 -13.14
N TRP A 202 6.53 2.12 -12.90
CA TRP A 202 7.60 1.36 -13.56
C TRP A 202 7.62 -0.12 -13.11
N LEU A 203 7.49 -0.39 -11.80
CA LEU A 203 7.45 -1.75 -11.26
C LEU A 203 6.25 -2.55 -11.80
N VAL A 204 5.07 -1.92 -11.88
CA VAL A 204 3.87 -2.54 -12.47
C VAL A 204 4.09 -2.85 -13.95
N ALA A 205 4.65 -1.90 -14.72
CA ALA A 205 4.95 -2.12 -16.14
C ALA A 205 6.00 -3.21 -16.36
N LYS A 206 7.07 -3.23 -15.54
CA LYS A 206 8.09 -4.29 -15.52
C LYS A 206 7.45 -5.65 -15.26
N ALA A 207 6.64 -5.79 -14.21
CA ALA A 207 5.97 -7.03 -13.87
C ALA A 207 5.02 -7.51 -14.98
N GLN A 208 4.25 -6.60 -15.60
CA GLN A 208 3.37 -6.92 -16.73
C GLN A 208 4.15 -7.47 -17.92
N LYS A 209 5.26 -6.83 -18.29
CA LYS A 209 6.12 -7.28 -19.40
C LYS A 209 6.68 -8.67 -19.14
N GLU A 210 7.20 -8.93 -17.96
CA GLU A 210 7.78 -10.23 -17.59
C GLU A 210 6.72 -11.33 -17.51
N LYS A 211 5.54 -11.05 -16.95
CA LYS A 211 4.41 -11.98 -16.90
C LYS A 211 3.85 -12.33 -18.29
N SER A 212 3.97 -11.42 -19.25
CA SER A 212 3.57 -11.64 -20.64
C SER A 212 4.61 -12.45 -21.41
N ALA A 213 5.89 -12.33 -21.08
CA ALA A 213 6.98 -13.04 -21.72
C ALA A 213 7.13 -14.50 -21.22
N ALA A 214 6.57 -14.82 -20.04
CA ALA A 214 6.62 -16.16 -19.44
C ALA A 214 5.53 -17.12 -19.96
N LYS A 215 4.73 -16.68 -20.91
CA LYS A 215 3.70 -17.48 -21.63
C LYS A 215 4.17 -17.90 -23.00
#